data_ef2782203455b0df45ab15a646c311f1
#
_entry.id   ef2782203455b0df45ab15a646c311f1
#
_cell.length_a   1.000
_cell.length_b   1.000
_cell.length_c   1.000
_cell.angle_alpha   90.00
_cell.angle_beta   90.00
_cell.angle_gamma   90.00
#
_symmetry.space_group_name_H-M   'P 1'
#
loop_
_entity.id
_entity.type
_entity.pdbx_description
1 polymer ?
#
loop_
_entity_poly.entity_id
_entity_poly.type
_entity_poly.pdbx_seq_one_letter_code
_entity_poly.pdbx_strand_id
1 'polypeptide(L)'
;MITVFTPTYNRAYSIARLFDSLQRQTCKDFEWVVVDDGSTDETTSLLAELKANATFPMHFERQENAGKHVAINRGVNLARGEWFFIVDSDDWLPDDSIEVNLRYIAQVADDDSFAGVSGVCARADGSLLLGESGVSLSDMDEKTVERFTEEYIDSTSCDFRFKYKMPGDRAEIVRTELIKRFPFPRFEGERYLSEFYLWQSISELDLKIRWFNTPTYYGDYLEDGLTTNMKEVMLKNPRGRSFIDDFTLGTHVPIKMKLRSAVNYLRYGSYAGCGIGSLVSSSCHPLIVLLALPFACLFPLRGDVE
;
A
#
# COMPACT_ATOMS: atom_id res chain seq x y z
N MET A 1 5.59 -13.18 15.92
CA MET A 1 5.92 -13.66 14.55
C MET A 1 5.32 -12.73 13.51
N ILE A 2 6.08 -12.37 12.47
CA ILE A 2 5.64 -11.55 11.32
C ILE A 2 5.33 -12.47 10.13
N THR A 3 4.20 -12.25 9.44
CA THR A 3 4.01 -12.75 8.07
C THR A 3 4.53 -11.69 7.11
N VAL A 4 5.66 -11.96 6.45
CA VAL A 4 6.09 -11.23 5.26
C VAL A 4 5.24 -11.71 4.10
N PHE A 5 4.48 -10.80 3.50
CA PHE A 5 3.58 -11.13 2.40
C PHE A 5 4.03 -10.46 1.10
N THR A 6 4.07 -11.24 0.02
CA THR A 6 4.48 -10.73 -1.30
C THR A 6 3.42 -11.08 -2.34
N PRO A 7 2.73 -10.08 -2.90
CA PRO A 7 1.98 -10.26 -4.14
C PRO A 7 2.97 -10.24 -5.32
N THR A 8 2.81 -11.14 -6.28
CA THR A 8 3.72 -11.19 -7.44
C THR A 8 2.97 -11.48 -8.74
N TYR A 9 3.43 -10.87 -9.83
CA TYR A 9 2.95 -11.13 -11.18
C TYR A 9 4.07 -10.85 -12.19
N ASN A 10 4.53 -11.89 -12.90
CA ASN A 10 5.63 -11.79 -13.88
C ASN A 10 6.90 -11.12 -13.31
N ARG A 11 7.42 -11.67 -12.20
CA ARG A 11 8.58 -11.12 -11.46
C ARG A 11 9.72 -12.15 -11.29
N ALA A 12 9.83 -13.11 -12.20
CA ALA A 12 10.94 -14.08 -12.15
C ALA A 12 12.32 -13.42 -12.08
N TYR A 13 12.45 -12.22 -12.67
CA TYR A 13 13.72 -11.46 -12.71
C TYR A 13 14.09 -10.78 -11.38
N SER A 14 13.15 -10.54 -10.47
CA SER A 14 13.40 -9.76 -9.25
C SER A 14 13.16 -10.53 -7.95
N ILE A 15 12.21 -11.47 -7.89
CA ILE A 15 11.76 -12.11 -6.65
C ILE A 15 12.86 -12.89 -5.93
N ALA A 16 13.90 -13.36 -6.64
CA ALA A 16 15.05 -14.02 -6.04
C ALA A 16 15.85 -13.08 -5.13
N ARG A 17 15.93 -11.78 -5.44
CA ARG A 17 16.57 -10.77 -4.59
C ARG A 17 15.88 -10.64 -3.23
N LEU A 18 14.56 -10.61 -3.23
CA LEU A 18 13.78 -10.62 -1.99
C LEU A 18 14.04 -11.90 -1.19
N PHE A 19 13.94 -13.08 -1.82
CA PHE A 19 14.24 -14.34 -1.17
C PHE A 19 15.62 -14.34 -0.50
N ASP A 20 16.67 -13.91 -1.21
CA ASP A 20 18.03 -13.86 -0.69
C ASP A 20 18.12 -12.92 0.53
N SER A 21 17.41 -11.80 0.53
CA SER A 21 17.36 -10.90 1.66
C SER A 21 16.65 -11.52 2.88
N LEU A 22 15.62 -12.34 2.67
CA LEU A 22 14.94 -13.09 3.72
C LEU A 22 15.82 -14.23 4.25
N GLN A 23 16.63 -14.85 3.39
CA GLN A 23 17.63 -15.85 3.82
C GLN A 23 18.69 -15.24 4.75
N ARG A 24 19.05 -13.98 4.54
CA ARG A 24 20.08 -13.29 5.37
C ARG A 24 19.53 -12.67 6.65
N GLN A 25 18.20 -12.63 6.89
CA GLN A 25 17.64 -12.04 8.10
C GLN A 25 18.29 -12.58 9.38
N THR A 26 18.72 -11.68 10.26
CA THR A 26 19.33 -12.02 11.58
C THR A 26 18.31 -12.69 12.51
N CYS A 27 17.06 -12.30 12.45
CA CYS A 27 15.96 -12.91 13.18
C CYS A 27 15.07 -13.73 12.25
N LYS A 28 14.73 -14.97 12.64
CA LYS A 28 13.88 -15.90 11.88
C LYS A 28 12.44 -16.02 12.41
N ASP A 29 12.00 -15.10 13.27
CA ASP A 29 10.61 -15.11 13.78
C ASP A 29 9.63 -14.52 12.75
N PHE A 30 9.66 -15.08 11.54
CA PHE A 30 8.75 -14.74 10.44
C PHE A 30 8.43 -15.95 9.57
N GLU A 31 7.38 -15.84 8.78
CA GLU A 31 7.08 -16.70 7.63
C GLU A 31 7.02 -15.83 6.36
N TRP A 32 7.25 -16.42 5.19
CA TRP A 32 7.05 -15.77 3.91
C TRP A 32 5.86 -16.38 3.18
N VAL A 33 4.83 -15.57 2.95
CA VAL A 33 3.64 -15.94 2.18
C VAL A 33 3.67 -15.20 0.85
N VAL A 34 3.59 -15.94 -0.26
CA VAL A 34 3.58 -15.38 -1.61
C VAL A 34 2.27 -15.74 -2.31
N VAL A 35 1.63 -14.78 -2.95
CA VAL A 35 0.52 -15.02 -3.86
C VAL A 35 0.94 -14.62 -5.27
N ASP A 36 1.09 -15.63 -6.14
CA ASP A 36 1.30 -15.45 -7.57
C ASP A 36 -0.05 -15.16 -8.24
N ASP A 37 -0.21 -13.92 -8.69
CA ASP A 37 -1.43 -13.41 -9.33
C ASP A 37 -1.52 -13.80 -10.81
N GLY A 38 -1.24 -15.07 -11.12
CA GLY A 38 -1.43 -15.66 -12.44
C GLY A 38 -0.29 -15.39 -13.41
N SER A 39 0.96 -15.40 -12.95
CA SER A 39 2.15 -15.20 -13.80
C SER A 39 2.18 -16.12 -15.01
N THR A 40 2.68 -15.59 -16.12
CA THR A 40 2.85 -16.27 -17.41
C THR A 40 4.31 -16.52 -17.76
N ASP A 41 5.23 -15.96 -16.97
CA ASP A 41 6.69 -16.22 -17.03
C ASP A 41 7.07 -17.37 -16.06
N GLU A 42 8.37 -17.52 -15.77
CA GLU A 42 8.92 -18.56 -14.90
C GLU A 42 8.73 -18.28 -13.40
N THR A 43 7.98 -17.25 -13.00
CA THR A 43 7.79 -16.90 -11.57
C THR A 43 7.29 -18.09 -10.74
N THR A 44 6.27 -18.81 -11.23
CA THR A 44 5.69 -19.95 -10.48
C THR A 44 6.69 -21.09 -10.28
N SER A 45 7.46 -21.46 -11.32
CA SER A 45 8.49 -22.51 -11.22
C SER A 45 9.63 -22.10 -10.30
N LEU A 46 10.07 -20.84 -10.39
CA LEU A 46 11.09 -20.28 -9.51
C LEU A 46 10.63 -20.29 -8.04
N LEU A 47 9.39 -19.93 -7.74
CA LEU A 47 8.84 -19.99 -6.37
C LEU A 47 8.89 -21.41 -5.78
N ALA A 48 8.68 -22.45 -6.60
CA ALA A 48 8.79 -23.83 -6.15
C ALA A 48 10.25 -24.19 -5.79
N GLU A 49 11.22 -23.74 -6.57
CA GLU A 49 12.65 -23.91 -6.29
C GLU A 49 13.08 -23.15 -5.05
N LEU A 50 12.67 -21.89 -4.91
CA LEU A 50 12.98 -21.08 -3.73
C LEU A 50 12.41 -21.69 -2.45
N LYS A 51 11.19 -22.21 -2.51
CA LYS A 51 10.56 -22.89 -1.37
C LYS A 51 11.34 -24.12 -0.92
N ALA A 52 11.90 -24.90 -1.86
CA ALA A 52 12.70 -26.08 -1.54
C ALA A 52 14.03 -25.73 -0.85
N ASN A 53 14.53 -24.50 -1.03
CA ASN A 53 15.79 -23.99 -0.51
C ASN A 53 15.62 -23.04 0.69
N ALA A 54 14.38 -22.74 1.11
CA ALA A 54 14.11 -21.78 2.18
C ALA A 54 14.55 -22.33 3.56
N THR A 55 15.24 -21.47 4.35
CA THR A 55 15.63 -21.78 5.74
C THR A 55 14.63 -21.25 6.77
N PHE A 56 13.48 -20.80 6.30
CA PHE A 56 12.35 -20.27 7.07
C PHE A 56 11.03 -20.82 6.51
N PRO A 57 9.92 -20.75 7.25
CA PRO A 57 8.62 -21.19 6.74
C PRO A 57 8.22 -20.37 5.51
N MET A 58 8.02 -21.05 4.38
CA MET A 58 7.56 -20.42 3.14
C MET A 58 6.32 -21.14 2.62
N HIS A 59 5.31 -20.36 2.30
CA HIS A 59 4.10 -20.81 1.63
C HIS A 59 3.83 -19.96 0.39
N PHE A 60 3.49 -20.58 -0.75
CA PHE A 60 3.00 -19.83 -1.88
C PHE A 60 1.77 -20.47 -2.50
N GLU A 61 0.90 -19.64 -3.02
CA GLU A 61 -0.26 -20.04 -3.79
C GLU A 61 -0.33 -19.24 -5.09
N ARG A 62 -0.97 -19.85 -6.11
CA ARG A 62 -1.27 -19.19 -7.39
C ARG A 62 -2.77 -18.94 -7.50
N GLN A 63 -3.16 -17.79 -8.02
CA GLN A 63 -4.54 -17.44 -8.36
C GLN A 63 -4.65 -17.05 -9.83
N GLU A 64 -5.87 -16.92 -10.34
CA GLU A 64 -6.13 -16.24 -11.59
C GLU A 64 -5.87 -14.74 -11.42
N ASN A 65 -5.26 -14.09 -12.44
CA ASN A 65 -4.88 -12.68 -12.36
C ASN A 65 -6.07 -11.78 -12.08
N ALA A 66 -6.09 -11.22 -10.88
CA ALA A 66 -7.18 -10.38 -10.37
C ALA A 66 -6.67 -9.06 -9.73
N GLY A 67 -5.35 -8.85 -9.72
CA GLY A 67 -4.69 -7.66 -9.21
C GLY A 67 -4.14 -7.79 -7.80
N LYS A 68 -3.13 -6.94 -7.49
CA LYS A 68 -2.41 -6.90 -6.21
C LYS A 68 -3.35 -6.89 -4.99
N HIS A 69 -4.40 -6.09 -5.02
CA HIS A 69 -5.37 -5.97 -3.93
C HIS A 69 -6.12 -7.28 -3.63
N VAL A 70 -6.41 -8.10 -4.64
CA VAL A 70 -7.03 -9.42 -4.46
C VAL A 70 -6.01 -10.42 -3.93
N ALA A 71 -4.76 -10.34 -4.39
CA ALA A 71 -3.67 -11.13 -3.85
C ALA A 71 -3.43 -10.82 -2.36
N ILE A 72 -3.54 -9.54 -1.94
CA ILE A 72 -3.49 -9.15 -0.52
C ILE A 72 -4.62 -9.83 0.27
N ASN A 73 -5.87 -9.79 -0.19
CA ASN A 73 -6.98 -10.47 0.48
C ASN A 73 -6.69 -11.97 0.70
N ARG A 74 -6.11 -12.63 -0.31
CA ARG A 74 -5.75 -14.05 -0.21
C ARG A 74 -4.60 -14.24 0.76
N GLY A 75 -3.55 -13.43 0.67
CA GLY A 75 -2.37 -13.50 1.53
C GLY A 75 -2.70 -13.34 3.02
N VAL A 76 -3.59 -12.41 3.34
CA VAL A 76 -4.07 -12.20 4.72
C VAL A 76 -4.78 -13.45 5.28
N ASN A 77 -5.53 -14.17 4.45
CA ASN A 77 -6.19 -15.42 4.87
C ASN A 77 -5.20 -16.60 5.04
N LEU A 78 -4.05 -16.55 4.37
CA LEU A 78 -2.98 -17.55 4.49
C LEU A 78 -2.03 -17.25 5.66
N ALA A 79 -1.98 -15.99 6.11
CA ALA A 79 -1.09 -15.52 7.16
C ALA A 79 -1.35 -16.22 8.50
N ARG A 80 -0.27 -16.66 9.15
CA ARG A 80 -0.25 -17.25 10.49
C ARG A 80 0.38 -16.30 11.52
N GLY A 81 1.14 -15.30 11.05
CA GLY A 81 1.73 -14.28 11.88
C GLY A 81 0.67 -13.34 12.45
N GLU A 82 0.87 -12.90 13.66
CA GLU A 82 0.06 -11.85 14.28
C GLU A 82 0.20 -10.51 13.58
N TRP A 83 1.35 -10.29 12.95
CA TRP A 83 1.74 -9.07 12.27
C TRP A 83 1.92 -9.33 10.79
N PHE A 84 1.39 -8.45 9.95
CA PHE A 84 1.40 -8.57 8.49
C PHE A 84 2.21 -7.47 7.87
N PHE A 85 3.19 -7.85 7.06
CA PHE A 85 4.13 -6.96 6.40
C PHE A 85 4.08 -7.18 4.88
N ILE A 86 3.56 -6.20 4.14
CA ILE A 86 3.53 -6.26 2.68
C ILE A 86 4.91 -5.87 2.15
N VAL A 87 5.54 -6.76 1.39
CA VAL A 87 6.80 -6.52 0.71
C VAL A 87 6.63 -6.86 -0.76
N ASP A 88 6.84 -5.87 -1.62
CA ASP A 88 6.66 -6.04 -3.06
C ASP A 88 7.74 -6.94 -3.66
N SER A 89 7.41 -7.64 -4.74
CA SER A 89 8.27 -8.68 -5.35
C SER A 89 9.51 -8.15 -6.09
N ASP A 90 9.59 -6.84 -6.25
CA ASP A 90 10.71 -6.11 -6.84
C ASP A 90 11.55 -5.36 -5.80
N ASP A 91 11.22 -5.48 -4.52
CA ASP A 91 11.93 -4.87 -3.40
C ASP A 91 12.65 -5.93 -2.54
N TRP A 92 13.36 -5.52 -1.48
CA TRP A 92 14.06 -6.41 -0.55
C TRP A 92 14.24 -5.77 0.82
N LEU A 93 14.73 -6.54 1.79
CA LEU A 93 14.86 -6.09 3.17
C LEU A 93 16.32 -5.96 3.60
N PRO A 94 16.69 -4.95 4.45
CA PRO A 94 17.92 -4.99 5.24
C PRO A 94 18.05 -6.30 6.02
N ASP A 95 19.27 -6.75 6.27
CA ASP A 95 19.52 -8.05 6.91
C ASP A 95 18.99 -8.14 8.37
N ASP A 96 18.77 -7.00 9.03
CA ASP A 96 18.23 -6.88 10.39
C ASP A 96 16.76 -6.37 10.44
N SER A 97 16.09 -6.28 9.28
CA SER A 97 14.73 -5.71 9.16
C SER A 97 13.73 -6.37 10.12
N ILE A 98 13.68 -7.71 10.14
CA ILE A 98 12.74 -8.45 11.01
C ILE A 98 13.02 -8.18 12.49
N GLU A 99 14.29 -8.17 12.89
CA GLU A 99 14.71 -7.90 14.27
C GLU A 99 14.34 -6.48 14.71
N VAL A 100 14.62 -5.49 13.87
CA VAL A 100 14.29 -4.09 14.13
C VAL A 100 12.77 -3.91 14.26
N ASN A 101 11.99 -4.46 13.35
CA ASN A 101 10.55 -4.37 13.40
C ASN A 101 9.95 -5.05 14.65
N LEU A 102 10.43 -6.24 15.01
CA LEU A 102 9.99 -6.95 16.22
C LEU A 102 10.31 -6.17 17.49
N ARG A 103 11.44 -5.47 17.55
CA ARG A 103 11.81 -4.60 18.69
C ARG A 103 10.81 -3.47 18.88
N TYR A 104 10.34 -2.81 17.81
CA TYR A 104 9.32 -1.77 17.90
C TYR A 104 7.92 -2.34 18.14
N ILE A 105 7.61 -3.48 17.55
CA ILE A 105 6.36 -4.23 17.80
C ILE A 105 6.23 -4.55 19.30
N ALA A 106 7.28 -5.05 19.94
CA ALA A 106 7.26 -5.42 21.36
C ALA A 106 6.90 -4.24 22.28
N GLN A 107 7.13 -3.00 21.84
CA GLN A 107 6.81 -1.80 22.62
C GLN A 107 5.33 -1.38 22.53
N VAL A 108 4.57 -1.93 21.56
CA VAL A 108 3.18 -1.57 21.30
C VAL A 108 2.23 -2.77 21.26
N ALA A 109 2.75 -3.99 21.39
CA ALA A 109 1.98 -5.22 21.22
C ALA A 109 0.82 -5.35 22.23
N ASP A 110 1.03 -4.92 23.47
CA ASP A 110 0.05 -5.00 24.56
C ASP A 110 -0.85 -3.76 24.65
N ASP A 111 -0.72 -2.79 23.72
CA ASP A 111 -1.55 -1.58 23.68
C ASP A 111 -2.51 -1.63 22.48
N ASP A 112 -3.79 -1.83 22.78
CA ASP A 112 -4.86 -1.91 21.78
C ASP A 112 -5.11 -0.59 21.03
N SER A 113 -4.53 0.53 21.47
CA SER A 113 -4.56 1.80 20.72
C SER A 113 -3.63 1.83 19.52
N PHE A 114 -2.81 0.78 19.32
CA PHE A 114 -1.90 0.67 18.19
C PHE A 114 -2.34 -0.36 17.16
N ALA A 115 -2.37 0.05 15.90
CA ALA A 115 -2.52 -0.83 14.75
C ALA A 115 -1.24 -1.60 14.46
N GLY A 116 -0.09 -0.97 14.67
CA GLY A 116 1.20 -1.54 14.34
C GLY A 116 2.36 -0.56 14.40
N VAL A 117 3.38 -0.83 13.61
CA VAL A 117 4.61 -0.05 13.49
C VAL A 117 4.95 0.19 12.02
N SER A 118 5.83 1.16 11.75
CA SER A 118 6.28 1.43 10.38
C SER A 118 7.69 1.98 10.37
N GLY A 119 8.58 1.31 9.67
CA GLY A 119 9.90 1.82 9.34
C GLY A 119 9.88 2.72 8.11
N VAL A 120 11.03 3.25 7.73
CA VAL A 120 11.19 4.03 6.51
C VAL A 120 11.70 3.16 5.37
N CYS A 121 11.26 3.47 4.15
CA CYS A 121 11.82 2.89 2.94
C CYS A 121 13.06 3.66 2.49
N ALA A 122 14.08 2.95 2.04
CA ALA A 122 15.34 3.53 1.58
C ALA A 122 15.84 2.83 0.31
N ARG A 123 16.86 3.38 -0.33
CA ARG A 123 17.67 2.67 -1.33
C ARG A 123 18.83 1.93 -0.67
N ALA A 124 19.46 1.05 -1.40
CA ALA A 124 20.62 0.28 -0.90
C ALA A 124 21.81 1.16 -0.47
N ASP A 125 21.93 2.39 -1.00
CA ASP A 125 22.95 3.37 -0.60
C ASP A 125 22.60 4.13 0.71
N GLY A 126 21.44 3.81 1.32
CA GLY A 126 20.95 4.44 2.54
C GLY A 126 20.17 5.74 2.31
N SER A 127 20.04 6.21 1.08
CA SER A 127 19.19 7.37 0.77
C SER A 127 17.71 7.02 0.92
N LEU A 128 16.93 7.91 1.54
CA LEU A 128 15.50 7.66 1.80
C LEU A 128 14.68 7.73 0.51
N LEU A 129 13.68 6.87 0.40
CA LEU A 129 12.65 6.95 -0.64
C LEU A 129 11.61 7.99 -0.23
N LEU A 130 11.82 9.25 -0.63
CA LEU A 130 10.98 10.39 -0.26
C LEU A 130 9.91 10.73 -1.31
N GLY A 131 9.62 9.83 -2.23
CA GLY A 131 8.69 9.96 -3.35
C GLY A 131 9.40 10.14 -4.69
N GLU A 132 8.68 9.95 -5.80
CA GLU A 132 9.22 10.06 -7.17
C GLU A 132 9.85 11.43 -7.51
N SER A 133 9.43 12.49 -6.82
CA SER A 133 9.85 13.87 -7.10
C SER A 133 11.28 14.20 -6.66
N GLY A 134 12.02 13.25 -6.11
CA GLY A 134 13.40 13.48 -5.66
C GLY A 134 13.52 14.50 -4.53
N VAL A 135 12.48 14.66 -3.73
CA VAL A 135 12.50 15.53 -2.53
C VAL A 135 13.57 15.02 -1.57
N SER A 136 14.48 15.88 -1.15
CA SER A 136 15.49 15.55 -0.13
C SER A 136 15.09 16.13 1.23
N LEU A 137 15.69 15.66 2.31
CA LEU A 137 15.48 16.24 3.64
C LEU A 137 15.82 17.75 3.67
N SER A 138 16.76 18.20 2.84
CA SER A 138 17.12 19.63 2.70
C SER A 138 16.03 20.52 2.10
N ASP A 139 15.04 19.91 1.42
CA ASP A 139 13.93 20.62 0.79
C ASP A 139 12.72 20.77 1.74
N MET A 140 12.84 20.24 2.95
CA MET A 140 11.77 20.22 3.95
C MET A 140 11.86 21.39 4.90
N ASP A 141 10.71 21.74 5.50
CA ASP A 141 10.70 22.73 6.59
C ASP A 141 11.39 22.17 7.84
N GLU A 142 11.93 23.11 8.65
CA GLU A 142 12.73 22.80 9.85
C GLU A 142 12.00 21.86 10.82
N LYS A 143 10.68 22.02 11.00
CA LYS A 143 9.88 21.14 11.88
C LYS A 143 9.75 19.73 11.35
N THR A 144 9.68 19.55 10.04
CA THR A 144 9.65 18.22 9.43
C THR A 144 10.99 17.53 9.57
N VAL A 145 12.10 18.27 9.36
CA VAL A 145 13.46 17.75 9.58
C VAL A 145 13.66 17.36 11.07
N GLU A 146 13.26 18.22 12.01
CA GLU A 146 13.32 17.94 13.44
C GLU A 146 12.63 16.63 13.80
N ARG A 147 11.42 16.38 13.25
CA ARG A 147 10.69 15.13 13.47
C ARG A 147 11.40 13.88 12.93
N PHE A 148 12.19 14.00 11.87
CA PHE A 148 13.02 12.90 11.39
C PHE A 148 14.16 12.56 12.36
N THR A 149 14.51 13.45 13.29
CA THR A 149 15.51 13.19 14.33
C THR A 149 14.92 12.54 15.60
N GLU A 150 13.59 12.52 15.74
CA GLU A 150 12.92 11.79 16.82
C GLU A 150 13.07 10.28 16.61
N GLU A 151 13.18 9.53 17.69
CA GLU A 151 13.29 8.06 17.61
C GLU A 151 12.05 7.46 16.91
N TYR A 152 10.86 7.95 17.26
CA TYR A 152 9.59 7.58 16.63
C TYR A 152 8.52 8.66 16.86
N ILE A 153 7.45 8.57 16.05
CA ILE A 153 6.23 9.37 16.21
C ILE A 153 5.06 8.40 16.34
N ASP A 154 4.22 8.58 17.36
CA ASP A 154 2.98 7.80 17.53
C ASP A 154 1.79 8.61 17.03
N SER A 155 1.21 8.22 15.90
CA SER A 155 0.07 8.91 15.29
C SER A 155 -0.73 7.99 14.38
N THR A 156 -1.96 8.40 14.05
CA THR A 156 -2.72 7.76 12.97
C THR A 156 -2.00 7.99 11.62
N SER A 157 -2.26 7.15 10.62
CA SER A 157 -1.73 7.34 9.27
C SER A 157 -2.17 8.68 8.66
N CYS A 158 -3.39 9.12 8.93
CA CYS A 158 -3.92 10.40 8.48
C CYS A 158 -3.14 11.58 9.09
N ASP A 159 -2.95 11.58 10.42
CA ASP A 159 -2.17 12.63 11.10
C ASP A 159 -0.72 12.65 10.62
N PHE A 160 -0.10 11.47 10.46
CA PHE A 160 1.27 11.37 9.95
C PHE A 160 1.43 12.05 8.60
N ARG A 161 0.53 11.76 7.65
CA ARG A 161 0.61 12.28 6.28
C ARG A 161 0.14 13.73 6.16
N PHE A 162 -0.96 14.11 6.83
CA PHE A 162 -1.62 15.40 6.56
C PHE A 162 -1.35 16.46 7.62
N LYS A 163 -1.19 16.09 8.89
CA LYS A 163 -0.91 17.02 9.97
C LYS A 163 0.59 17.23 10.18
N TYR A 164 1.34 16.12 10.27
CA TYR A 164 2.80 16.19 10.43
C TYR A 164 3.53 16.36 9.08
N LYS A 165 2.84 16.11 7.95
CA LYS A 165 3.35 16.24 6.58
C LYS A 165 4.62 15.41 6.35
N MET A 166 4.73 14.27 7.02
CA MET A 166 5.88 13.40 6.89
C MET A 166 5.91 12.77 5.49
N PRO A 167 6.99 12.99 4.74
CA PRO A 167 7.14 12.47 3.38
C PRO A 167 7.66 11.04 3.38
N GLY A 168 7.76 10.49 2.18
CA GLY A 168 8.42 9.22 1.89
C GLY A 168 7.52 8.02 1.99
N ASP A 169 8.01 6.96 1.37
CA ASP A 169 7.37 5.67 1.43
C ASP A 169 7.70 5.01 2.76
N ARG A 170 6.74 4.26 3.26
CA ARG A 170 6.79 3.66 4.57
C ARG A 170 6.50 2.17 4.48
N ALA A 171 7.11 1.43 5.39
CA ALA A 171 7.04 -0.02 5.50
C ALA A 171 6.14 -0.39 6.67
N GLU A 172 4.82 -0.31 6.46
CA GLU A 172 3.84 -0.55 7.50
C GLU A 172 3.74 -2.05 7.83
N ILE A 173 3.79 -2.36 9.12
CA ILE A 173 3.51 -3.68 9.68
C ILE A 173 2.36 -3.52 10.67
N VAL A 174 1.24 -4.17 10.38
CA VAL A 174 0.03 -4.02 11.20
C VAL A 174 -0.50 -5.38 11.65
N ARG A 175 -1.35 -5.38 12.66
CA ARG A 175 -2.01 -6.60 13.13
C ARG A 175 -2.78 -7.26 11.99
N THR A 176 -2.52 -8.53 11.74
CA THR A 176 -3.18 -9.33 10.68
C THR A 176 -4.70 -9.27 10.79
N GLU A 177 -5.25 -9.32 12.00
CA GLU A 177 -6.68 -9.27 12.25
C GLU A 177 -7.32 -7.92 11.88
N LEU A 178 -6.55 -6.82 11.88
CA LEU A 178 -7.06 -5.52 11.40
C LEU A 178 -7.23 -5.52 9.88
N ILE A 179 -6.28 -6.09 9.14
CA ILE A 179 -6.39 -6.16 7.68
C ILE A 179 -7.58 -7.03 7.27
N LYS A 180 -7.83 -8.13 7.98
CA LYS A 180 -9.00 -9.01 7.74
C LYS A 180 -10.34 -8.28 7.84
N ARG A 181 -10.42 -7.20 8.60
CA ARG A 181 -11.64 -6.40 8.74
C ARG A 181 -11.97 -5.56 7.51
N PHE A 182 -10.98 -5.29 6.65
CA PHE A 182 -11.09 -4.41 5.49
C PHE A 182 -10.67 -5.10 4.20
N PRO A 183 -11.36 -6.17 3.77
CA PRO A 183 -11.04 -6.83 2.52
C PRO A 183 -11.25 -5.86 1.35
N PHE A 184 -10.32 -5.86 0.42
CA PHE A 184 -10.45 -5.06 -0.79
C PHE A 184 -11.64 -5.55 -1.63
N PRO A 185 -12.54 -4.66 -2.07
CA PRO A 185 -13.59 -5.01 -3.02
C PRO A 185 -13.01 -5.37 -4.39
N ARG A 186 -13.76 -6.16 -5.15
CA ARG A 186 -13.43 -6.55 -6.52
C ARG A 186 -14.39 -5.88 -7.50
N PHE A 187 -13.86 -5.44 -8.63
CA PHE A 187 -14.62 -4.89 -9.75
C PHE A 187 -14.36 -5.78 -10.97
N GLU A 188 -15.44 -6.24 -11.61
CA GLU A 188 -15.34 -7.13 -12.77
C GLU A 188 -14.56 -6.46 -13.91
N GLY A 189 -13.54 -7.16 -14.43
CA GLY A 189 -12.66 -6.66 -15.49
C GLY A 189 -11.56 -5.71 -15.02
N GLU A 190 -11.53 -5.30 -13.73
CA GLU A 190 -10.51 -4.41 -13.19
C GLU A 190 -9.53 -5.17 -12.28
N ARG A 191 -8.26 -4.77 -12.34
CA ARG A 191 -7.15 -5.44 -11.64
C ARG A 191 -6.34 -4.51 -10.73
N TYR A 192 -6.85 -3.31 -10.48
CA TYR A 192 -6.18 -2.36 -9.61
C TYR A 192 -7.16 -1.69 -8.65
N LEU A 193 -6.80 -1.69 -7.37
CA LEU A 193 -7.36 -0.84 -6.34
C LEU A 193 -6.23 -0.35 -5.44
N SER A 194 -6.24 0.94 -5.13
CA SER A 194 -5.19 1.56 -4.31
C SER A 194 -5.21 1.04 -2.87
N GLU A 195 -4.05 0.73 -2.32
CA GLU A 195 -3.86 0.37 -0.91
C GLU A 195 -4.26 1.51 0.06
N PHE A 196 -4.44 2.72 -0.44
CA PHE A 196 -5.01 3.84 0.33
C PHE A 196 -6.31 3.44 1.04
N TYR A 197 -7.13 2.58 0.42
CA TYR A 197 -8.34 2.03 1.05
C TYR A 197 -8.04 1.38 2.39
N LEU A 198 -7.06 0.50 2.44
CA LEU A 198 -6.69 -0.24 3.65
C LEU A 198 -6.13 0.69 4.72
N TRP A 199 -5.13 1.49 4.36
CA TRP A 199 -4.45 2.37 5.31
C TRP A 199 -5.37 3.45 5.87
N GLN A 200 -6.25 4.00 5.03
CA GLN A 200 -7.24 4.96 5.49
C GLN A 200 -8.33 4.31 6.34
N SER A 201 -8.78 3.08 6.01
CA SER A 201 -9.75 2.34 6.84
C SER A 201 -9.21 2.07 8.25
N ILE A 202 -7.94 1.72 8.37
CA ILE A 202 -7.28 1.54 9.67
C ILE A 202 -7.18 2.89 10.41
N SER A 203 -6.85 3.97 9.70
CA SER A 203 -6.76 5.32 10.26
C SER A 203 -8.10 5.83 10.82
N GLU A 204 -9.24 5.46 10.19
CA GLU A 204 -10.59 5.82 10.65
C GLU A 204 -10.99 5.13 11.97
N LEU A 205 -10.22 4.16 12.44
CA LEU A 205 -10.38 3.55 13.77
C LEU A 205 -9.67 4.34 14.88
N ASP A 206 -9.04 5.47 14.56
CA ASP A 206 -8.18 6.26 15.46
C ASP A 206 -7.01 5.46 16.06
N LEU A 207 -6.65 4.33 15.43
CA LEU A 207 -5.51 3.53 15.84
C LEU A 207 -4.22 4.17 15.38
N LYS A 208 -3.23 4.19 16.27
CA LYS A 208 -1.90 4.72 16.02
C LYS A 208 -1.03 3.68 15.32
N ILE A 209 -0.07 4.19 14.57
CA ILE A 209 1.10 3.45 14.10
C ILE A 209 2.31 4.13 14.74
N ARG A 210 3.28 3.36 15.22
CA ARG A 210 4.58 3.87 15.66
C ARG A 210 5.48 4.01 14.45
N TRP A 211 5.71 5.26 14.04
CA TRP A 211 6.52 5.61 12.87
C TRP A 211 7.94 5.88 13.32
N PHE A 212 8.87 5.03 12.95
CA PHE A 212 10.30 5.19 13.28
C PHE A 212 11.14 5.40 12.00
N ASN A 213 12.33 5.95 12.15
CA ASN A 213 13.15 6.42 11.03
C ASN A 213 14.33 5.50 10.69
N THR A 214 14.35 4.28 11.23
CA THR A 214 15.31 3.24 10.82
C THR A 214 14.80 2.60 9.51
N PRO A 215 15.65 2.50 8.47
CA PRO A 215 15.29 1.78 7.25
C PRO A 215 15.06 0.29 7.55
N THR A 216 13.89 -0.21 7.19
CA THR A 216 13.53 -1.64 7.29
C THR A 216 13.08 -2.23 5.95
N TYR A 217 13.16 -1.44 4.89
CA TYR A 217 12.70 -1.79 3.56
C TYR A 217 13.59 -1.12 2.52
N TYR A 218 14.05 -1.86 1.53
CA TYR A 218 14.78 -1.34 0.39
C TYR A 218 13.99 -1.49 -0.89
N GLY A 219 13.93 -0.42 -1.68
CA GLY A 219 13.27 -0.42 -2.98
C GLY A 219 13.88 0.58 -3.94
N ASP A 220 13.46 0.48 -5.19
CA ASP A 220 13.77 1.43 -6.26
C ASP A 220 12.52 1.68 -7.10
N TYR A 221 12.38 2.89 -7.65
CA TYR A 221 11.32 3.15 -8.63
C TYR A 221 11.70 2.57 -9.99
N LEU A 222 10.98 1.53 -10.41
CA LEU A 222 11.19 0.87 -11.68
C LEU A 222 10.40 1.51 -12.81
N GLU A 223 10.91 1.50 -14.04
CA GLU A 223 10.22 2.04 -15.22
C GLU A 223 8.93 1.28 -15.53
N ASP A 224 8.88 -0.03 -15.25
CA ASP A 224 7.69 -0.89 -15.40
C ASP A 224 6.81 -0.95 -14.14
N GLY A 225 7.13 -0.15 -13.12
CA GLY A 225 6.38 -0.05 -11.87
C GLY A 225 4.97 0.54 -12.05
N LEU A 226 4.05 0.15 -11.18
CA LEU A 226 2.68 0.68 -11.17
C LEU A 226 2.66 2.20 -10.98
N THR A 227 3.58 2.74 -10.18
CA THR A 227 3.67 4.17 -9.85
C THR A 227 3.95 5.01 -11.09
N THR A 228 4.87 4.59 -11.93
CA THR A 228 5.28 5.29 -13.18
C THR A 228 4.13 5.37 -14.19
N ASN A 229 3.24 4.37 -14.22
CA ASN A 229 2.14 4.27 -15.19
C ASN A 229 0.77 4.57 -14.59
N MET A 230 0.69 5.24 -13.45
CA MET A 230 -0.52 5.39 -12.63
C MET A 230 -1.71 5.98 -13.39
N LYS A 231 -1.50 6.94 -14.31
CA LYS A 231 -2.60 7.54 -15.10
C LYS A 231 -3.29 6.49 -15.97
N GLU A 232 -2.54 5.66 -16.66
CA GLU A 232 -3.06 4.58 -17.50
C GLU A 232 -3.73 3.49 -16.66
N VAL A 233 -3.11 3.12 -15.55
CA VAL A 233 -3.66 2.17 -14.58
C VAL A 233 -5.04 2.63 -14.10
N MET A 234 -5.20 3.90 -13.73
CA MET A 234 -6.49 4.45 -13.29
C MET A 234 -7.54 4.46 -14.41
N LEU A 235 -7.16 4.73 -15.66
CA LEU A 235 -8.09 4.70 -16.81
C LEU A 235 -8.56 3.28 -17.14
N LYS A 236 -7.73 2.27 -16.93
CA LYS A 236 -8.10 0.86 -17.08
C LYS A 236 -8.93 0.32 -15.91
N ASN A 237 -8.97 1.04 -14.77
CA ASN A 237 -9.64 0.62 -13.53
C ASN A 237 -10.57 1.75 -13.00
N PRO A 238 -11.51 2.25 -13.81
CA PRO A 238 -12.26 3.45 -13.47
C PRO A 238 -13.28 3.24 -12.33
N ARG A 239 -13.84 2.03 -12.17
CA ARG A 239 -14.78 1.71 -11.08
C ARG A 239 -14.06 1.67 -9.74
N GLY A 240 -12.91 0.99 -9.69
CA GLY A 240 -12.05 0.97 -8.50
C GLY A 240 -11.57 2.37 -8.12
N ARG A 241 -11.19 3.18 -9.11
CA ARG A 241 -10.82 4.58 -8.87
C ARG A 241 -12.00 5.39 -8.34
N SER A 242 -13.18 5.30 -8.96
CA SER A 242 -14.40 5.97 -8.51
C SER A 242 -14.77 5.56 -7.08
N PHE A 243 -14.70 4.26 -6.77
CA PHE A 243 -14.92 3.75 -5.41
C PHE A 243 -13.99 4.40 -4.38
N ILE A 244 -12.67 4.46 -4.65
CA ILE A 244 -11.70 5.09 -3.75
C ILE A 244 -12.01 6.57 -3.53
N ASP A 245 -12.42 7.27 -4.58
CA ASP A 245 -12.74 8.69 -4.48
C ASP A 245 -14.02 8.93 -3.66
N ASP A 246 -15.07 8.10 -3.80
CA ASP A 246 -16.26 8.18 -2.94
C ASP A 246 -15.94 7.80 -1.49
N PHE A 247 -15.20 6.71 -1.27
CA PHE A 247 -14.72 6.32 0.04
C PHE A 247 -13.97 7.46 0.75
N THR A 248 -13.08 8.17 0.02
CA THR A 248 -12.31 9.31 0.54
C THR A 248 -13.21 10.44 1.05
N LEU A 249 -14.38 10.65 0.44
CA LEU A 249 -15.33 11.67 0.92
C LEU A 249 -15.82 11.39 2.34
N GLY A 250 -15.98 10.12 2.70
CA GLY A 250 -16.43 9.67 4.02
C GLY A 250 -15.37 9.69 5.12
N THR A 251 -14.09 9.94 4.81
CA THR A 251 -12.97 9.81 5.74
C THR A 251 -12.47 11.14 6.31
N HIS A 252 -11.61 11.09 7.35
CA HIS A 252 -11.05 12.27 8.03
C HIS A 252 -9.85 12.90 7.29
N VAL A 253 -9.91 13.01 5.97
CA VAL A 253 -8.87 13.69 5.19
C VAL A 253 -9.15 15.19 5.02
N PRO A 254 -8.14 16.02 4.65
CA PRO A 254 -8.32 17.45 4.43
C PRO A 254 -9.38 17.76 3.36
N ILE A 255 -10.16 18.82 3.58
CA ILE A 255 -11.26 19.24 2.68
C ILE A 255 -10.82 19.42 1.22
N LYS A 256 -9.60 19.91 0.98
CA LYS A 256 -9.03 20.02 -0.37
C LYS A 256 -8.96 18.67 -1.08
N MET A 257 -8.61 17.61 -0.34
CA MET A 257 -8.58 16.24 -0.87
C MET A 257 -10.00 15.74 -1.16
N LYS A 258 -10.95 15.97 -0.26
CA LYS A 258 -12.37 15.62 -0.50
C LYS A 258 -12.92 16.29 -1.77
N LEU A 259 -12.67 17.59 -1.96
CA LEU A 259 -13.11 18.30 -3.16
C LEU A 259 -12.51 17.71 -4.44
N ARG A 260 -11.21 17.38 -4.43
CA ARG A 260 -10.55 16.70 -5.55
C ARG A 260 -11.16 15.31 -5.80
N SER A 261 -11.42 14.55 -4.74
CA SER A 261 -12.02 13.22 -4.84
C SER A 261 -13.46 13.30 -5.36
N ALA A 262 -14.26 14.31 -4.97
CA ALA A 262 -15.62 14.49 -5.53
C ALA A 262 -15.61 14.71 -7.05
N VAL A 263 -14.66 15.52 -7.54
CA VAL A 263 -14.48 15.73 -8.99
C VAL A 263 -14.07 14.43 -9.67
N ASN A 264 -13.10 13.72 -9.12
CA ASN A 264 -12.62 12.46 -9.70
C ASN A 264 -13.68 11.35 -9.65
N TYR A 265 -14.44 11.24 -8.55
CA TYR A 265 -15.57 10.32 -8.43
C TYR A 265 -16.53 10.44 -9.62
N LEU A 266 -16.94 11.67 -9.91
CA LEU A 266 -17.82 11.95 -11.06
C LEU A 266 -17.14 11.62 -12.39
N ARG A 267 -15.88 11.98 -12.57
CA ARG A 267 -15.14 11.76 -13.82
C ARG A 267 -14.92 10.28 -14.10
N TYR A 268 -14.39 9.53 -13.13
CA TYR A 268 -14.14 8.10 -13.31
C TYR A 268 -15.42 7.27 -13.30
N GLY A 269 -16.41 7.63 -12.47
CA GLY A 269 -17.71 6.98 -12.47
C GLY A 269 -18.45 7.16 -13.81
N SER A 270 -18.44 8.37 -14.38
CA SER A 270 -19.02 8.62 -15.70
C SER A 270 -18.23 7.89 -16.80
N TYR A 271 -16.92 7.85 -16.73
CA TYR A 271 -16.06 7.10 -17.65
C TYR A 271 -16.32 5.58 -17.57
N ALA A 272 -16.65 5.06 -16.38
CA ALA A 272 -17.10 3.68 -16.17
C ALA A 272 -18.54 3.41 -16.65
N GLY A 273 -19.22 4.40 -17.23
CA GLY A 273 -20.59 4.27 -17.74
C GLY A 273 -21.70 4.54 -16.73
N CYS A 274 -21.39 5.02 -15.52
CA CYS A 274 -22.41 5.38 -14.53
C CYS A 274 -23.08 6.72 -14.87
N GLY A 275 -24.41 6.78 -14.75
CA GLY A 275 -25.15 8.03 -14.91
C GLY A 275 -24.88 9.02 -13.79
N ILE A 276 -24.77 10.32 -14.10
CA ILE A 276 -24.48 11.37 -13.09
C ILE A 276 -25.51 11.36 -11.95
N GLY A 277 -26.79 11.20 -12.26
CA GLY A 277 -27.86 11.13 -11.25
C GLY A 277 -27.64 9.96 -10.27
N SER A 278 -27.23 8.80 -10.78
CA SER A 278 -26.90 7.64 -9.98
C SER A 278 -25.67 7.91 -9.09
N LEU A 279 -24.62 8.50 -9.66
CA LEU A 279 -23.40 8.85 -8.91
C LEU A 279 -23.71 9.80 -7.75
N VAL A 280 -24.53 10.83 -7.99
CA VAL A 280 -24.93 11.77 -6.93
C VAL A 280 -25.73 11.07 -5.84
N SER A 281 -26.71 10.24 -6.21
CA SER A 281 -27.63 9.60 -5.24
C SER A 281 -26.97 8.47 -4.45
N SER A 282 -25.96 7.80 -4.99
CA SER A 282 -25.25 6.68 -4.34
C SER A 282 -24.03 7.10 -3.54
N SER A 283 -23.54 8.35 -3.69
CA SER A 283 -22.38 8.82 -2.95
C SER A 283 -22.63 8.92 -1.44
N CYS A 284 -21.59 8.65 -0.66
CA CYS A 284 -21.63 8.87 0.79
C CYS A 284 -21.77 10.36 1.16
N HIS A 285 -21.47 11.31 0.26
CA HIS A 285 -21.60 12.76 0.44
C HIS A 285 -22.23 13.47 -0.77
N PRO A 286 -23.54 13.29 -1.05
CA PRO A 286 -24.22 13.81 -2.25
C PRO A 286 -24.06 15.32 -2.46
N LEU A 287 -24.06 16.11 -1.38
CA LEU A 287 -23.94 17.57 -1.46
C LEU A 287 -22.55 18.01 -1.97
N ILE A 288 -21.49 17.36 -1.51
CA ILE A 288 -20.12 17.65 -1.98
C ILE A 288 -20.01 17.28 -3.47
N VAL A 289 -20.58 16.15 -3.86
CA VAL A 289 -20.58 15.68 -5.26
C VAL A 289 -21.37 16.63 -6.15
N LEU A 290 -22.53 17.13 -5.71
CA LEU A 290 -23.29 18.16 -6.45
C LEU A 290 -22.47 19.44 -6.67
N LEU A 291 -21.77 19.91 -5.65
CA LEU A 291 -20.89 21.10 -5.77
C LEU A 291 -19.70 20.86 -6.71
N ALA A 292 -19.27 19.61 -6.87
CA ALA A 292 -18.16 19.24 -7.76
C ALA A 292 -18.58 19.11 -9.24
N LEU A 293 -19.88 18.98 -9.55
CA LEU A 293 -20.41 18.79 -10.92
C LEU A 293 -19.87 19.77 -11.98
N PRO A 294 -19.88 21.09 -11.74
CA PRO A 294 -19.38 22.03 -12.76
C PRO A 294 -17.91 21.76 -13.13
N PHE A 295 -17.10 21.41 -12.14
CA PHE A 295 -15.68 21.13 -12.34
C PHE A 295 -15.45 19.79 -13.07
N ALA A 296 -16.22 18.76 -12.75
CA ALA A 296 -16.15 17.48 -13.44
C ALA A 296 -16.54 17.59 -14.92
N CYS A 297 -17.55 18.41 -15.24
CA CYS A 297 -18.00 18.66 -16.61
C CYS A 297 -16.98 19.48 -17.44
N LEU A 298 -16.24 20.40 -16.80
CA LEU A 298 -15.22 21.20 -17.49
C LEU A 298 -13.98 20.38 -17.89
N PHE A 299 -13.69 19.29 -17.16
CA PHE A 299 -12.51 18.46 -17.37
C PHE A 299 -12.89 16.97 -17.49
N PRO A 300 -13.68 16.56 -18.50
CA PRO A 300 -14.05 15.17 -18.66
C PRO A 300 -12.80 14.32 -18.94
N LEU A 301 -12.82 13.06 -18.47
CA LEU A 301 -11.84 12.07 -18.92
C LEU A 301 -12.14 11.75 -20.39
N ARG A 302 -11.15 11.92 -21.25
CA ARG A 302 -11.19 11.43 -22.62
C ARG A 302 -10.35 10.16 -22.63
N GLY A 303 -10.95 9.04 -22.96
CA GLY A 303 -10.21 7.87 -23.39
C GLY A 303 -9.60 8.23 -24.74
N ASP A 304 -8.31 8.12 -24.88
CA ASP A 304 -7.72 8.01 -26.20
C ASP A 304 -8.20 6.64 -26.72
N VAL A 305 -9.27 6.68 -27.52
CA VAL A 305 -9.75 5.51 -28.25
C VAL A 305 -8.75 5.33 -29.39
N GLU A 306 -7.78 4.46 -29.21
CA GLU A 306 -7.10 3.76 -30.29
C GLU A 306 -7.62 2.33 -30.39
#